data_b759581ab453a5ee123f00842e90cd9b
#
_entry.id   b759581ab453a5ee123f00842e90cd9b
#
_cell.length_a   1.000
_cell.length_b   1.000
_cell.length_c   1.000
_cell.angle_alpha   90.00
_cell.angle_beta   90.00
_cell.angle_gamma   90.00
#
_symmetry.space_group_name_H-M   'P 1'
#
loop_
_entity.id
_entity.type
_entity.pdbx_description
1 polymer ?
#
loop_
_entity_poly.entity_id
_entity_poly.type
_entity_poly.pdbx_seq_one_letter_code
_entity_poly.pdbx_strand_id
1 'polypeptide(L)'
;MLLALGVIMIAASAWVAWGGIVPQGSWKEFMGWVGVVFFSLCLAIIIWRLVHVSDVLVSLTPDGILDKRVAERPIPWSAVQDVGVWTMQGQKVIVLPVSPEVEAGLGLTRMARWTRGANAKLGADGLCITAAGLKIKHDDLLAAIIERVNAARNVS
;
A
#
# COMPACT_ATOMS: atom_id res chain seq x y z
N MET A 1 16.81 -0.80 -7.22
CA MET A 1 17.68 -1.34 -6.13
C MET A 1 17.28 -2.76 -5.75
N LEU A 2 16.05 -3.04 -5.34
CA LEU A 2 15.59 -4.39 -4.95
C LEU A 2 15.75 -5.47 -6.04
N LEU A 3 15.44 -5.16 -7.31
CA LEU A 3 15.60 -6.09 -8.43
C LEU A 3 17.07 -6.48 -8.65
N ALA A 4 17.98 -5.51 -8.60
CA ALA A 4 19.41 -5.76 -8.73
C ALA A 4 19.93 -6.67 -7.59
N LEU A 5 19.48 -6.43 -6.38
CA LEU A 5 19.82 -7.26 -5.22
C LEU A 5 19.29 -8.70 -5.38
N GLY A 6 18.09 -8.87 -5.89
CA GLY A 6 17.52 -10.19 -6.18
C GLY A 6 18.34 -10.96 -7.21
N VAL A 7 18.76 -10.31 -8.29
CA VAL A 7 19.61 -10.93 -9.33
C VAL A 7 20.97 -11.33 -8.77
N ILE A 8 21.60 -10.47 -7.95
CA ILE A 8 22.88 -10.76 -7.30
C ILE A 8 22.75 -11.98 -6.38
N MET A 9 21.68 -12.08 -5.61
CA MET A 9 21.45 -13.22 -4.71
C MET A 9 21.23 -14.52 -5.47
N ILE A 10 20.51 -14.48 -6.62
CA ILE A 10 20.35 -15.65 -7.49
C ILE A 10 21.72 -16.08 -8.06
N ALA A 11 22.52 -15.13 -8.56
CA ALA A 11 23.85 -15.42 -9.10
C ALA A 11 24.80 -16.01 -8.04
N ALA A 12 24.79 -15.48 -6.83
CA ALA A 12 25.58 -15.99 -5.72
C ALA A 12 25.16 -17.43 -5.34
N SER A 13 23.84 -17.68 -5.26
CA SER A 13 23.31 -19.03 -4.97
C SER A 13 23.64 -20.03 -6.08
N ALA A 14 23.55 -19.62 -7.34
CA ALA A 14 23.92 -20.43 -8.49
C ALA A 14 25.43 -20.73 -8.51
N TRP A 15 26.26 -19.75 -8.13
CA TRP A 15 27.70 -19.94 -7.99
C TRP A 15 28.04 -20.99 -6.93
N VAL A 16 27.34 -21.01 -5.80
CA VAL A 16 27.51 -22.04 -4.76
C VAL A 16 27.04 -23.40 -5.27
N ALA A 17 25.92 -23.47 -6.01
CA ALA A 17 25.36 -24.72 -6.51
C ALA A 17 26.21 -25.34 -7.65
N TRP A 18 26.77 -24.51 -8.56
CA TRP A 18 27.46 -24.98 -9.79
C TRP A 18 28.95 -24.69 -9.83
N GLY A 19 29.44 -23.80 -8.98
CA GLY A 19 30.83 -23.27 -9.05
C GLY A 19 31.95 -24.25 -8.74
N GLY A 20 31.65 -25.55 -8.47
CA GLY A 20 32.64 -26.56 -8.18
C GLY A 20 33.42 -26.37 -6.85
N ILE A 21 33.04 -25.34 -6.07
CA ILE A 21 33.68 -25.00 -4.79
C ILE A 21 33.23 -25.96 -3.69
N VAL A 22 32.10 -26.63 -3.91
CA VAL A 22 31.44 -27.51 -2.94
C VAL A 22 31.35 -28.92 -3.51
N PRO A 23 31.67 -29.98 -2.72
CA PRO A 23 31.53 -31.36 -3.17
C PRO A 23 30.12 -31.68 -3.61
N GLN A 24 29.98 -32.37 -4.76
CA GLN A 24 28.69 -32.84 -5.25
C GLN A 24 27.98 -33.72 -4.23
N GLY A 25 26.65 -33.55 -4.08
CA GLY A 25 25.84 -34.26 -3.09
C GLY A 25 25.96 -33.71 -1.66
N SER A 26 26.65 -32.59 -1.46
CA SER A 26 26.79 -32.00 -0.14
C SER A 26 25.56 -31.18 0.26
N TRP A 27 25.37 -31.02 1.59
CA TRP A 27 24.33 -30.16 2.14
C TRP A 27 24.44 -28.71 1.64
N LYS A 28 25.65 -28.24 1.36
CA LYS A 28 25.90 -26.88 0.84
C LYS A 28 25.42 -26.72 -0.60
N GLU A 29 25.61 -27.72 -1.45
CA GLU A 29 25.07 -27.74 -2.81
C GLU A 29 23.52 -27.69 -2.78
N PHE A 30 22.90 -28.52 -1.93
CA PHE A 30 21.45 -28.49 -1.72
C PHE A 30 20.95 -27.10 -1.28
N MET A 31 21.62 -26.45 -0.34
CA MET A 31 21.31 -25.08 0.08
C MET A 31 21.48 -24.06 -1.05
N GLY A 32 22.45 -24.22 -1.93
CA GLY A 32 22.63 -23.42 -3.13
C GLY A 32 21.39 -23.48 -4.04
N TRP A 33 20.90 -24.69 -4.31
CA TRP A 33 19.68 -24.90 -5.12
C TRP A 33 18.42 -24.33 -4.47
N VAL A 34 18.25 -24.51 -3.16
CA VAL A 34 17.15 -23.90 -2.39
C VAL A 34 17.20 -22.39 -2.50
N GLY A 35 18.41 -21.80 -2.43
CA GLY A 35 18.59 -20.37 -2.60
C GLY A 35 18.19 -19.89 -4.00
N VAL A 36 18.59 -20.59 -5.06
CA VAL A 36 18.19 -20.24 -6.45
C VAL A 36 16.68 -20.24 -6.58
N VAL A 37 16.00 -21.29 -6.15
CA VAL A 37 14.52 -21.39 -6.24
C VAL A 37 13.86 -20.29 -5.43
N PHE A 38 14.28 -20.06 -4.19
CA PHE A 38 13.70 -19.07 -3.30
C PHE A 38 13.85 -17.64 -3.84
N PHE A 39 15.06 -17.24 -4.24
CA PHE A 39 15.30 -15.87 -4.73
C PHE A 39 14.66 -15.65 -6.10
N SER A 40 14.59 -16.68 -6.95
CA SER A 40 13.86 -16.61 -8.23
C SER A 40 12.36 -16.40 -8.01
N LEU A 41 11.77 -17.11 -7.05
CA LEU A 41 10.36 -16.93 -6.69
C LEU A 41 10.10 -15.52 -6.11
N CYS A 42 10.96 -15.05 -5.22
CA CYS A 42 10.87 -13.69 -4.67
C CYS A 42 10.94 -12.63 -5.78
N LEU A 43 11.88 -12.80 -6.73
CA LEU A 43 12.04 -11.89 -7.85
C LEU A 43 10.81 -11.90 -8.77
N ALA A 44 10.27 -13.09 -9.07
CA ALA A 44 9.05 -13.25 -9.87
C ALA A 44 7.85 -12.55 -9.19
N ILE A 45 7.68 -12.70 -7.88
CA ILE A 45 6.62 -12.02 -7.12
C ILE A 45 6.80 -10.49 -7.17
N ILE A 46 8.03 -9.99 -7.03
CA ILE A 46 8.30 -8.55 -7.11
C ILE A 46 7.96 -8.01 -8.51
N ILE A 47 8.40 -8.70 -9.57
CA ILE A 47 8.11 -8.31 -10.95
C ILE A 47 6.59 -8.36 -11.21
N TRP A 48 5.93 -9.45 -10.81
CA TRP A 48 4.48 -9.58 -10.94
C TRP A 48 3.74 -8.44 -10.26
N ARG A 49 4.15 -8.09 -9.04
CA ARG A 49 3.58 -6.97 -8.30
C ARG A 49 3.81 -5.63 -9.00
N LEU A 50 5.02 -5.39 -9.56
CA LEU A 50 5.33 -4.15 -10.28
C LEU A 50 4.51 -4.00 -11.56
N VAL A 51 4.24 -5.10 -12.27
CA VAL A 51 3.47 -5.11 -13.53
C VAL A 51 1.97 -4.98 -13.25
N HIS A 52 1.46 -5.60 -12.17
CA HIS A 52 0.02 -5.63 -11.85
C HIS A 52 -0.45 -4.50 -10.91
N VAL A 53 0.44 -3.62 -10.45
CA VAL A 53 0.09 -2.39 -9.68
C VAL A 53 -0.53 -1.29 -10.57
N SER A 54 -1.15 -1.64 -11.69
CA SER A 54 -1.84 -0.68 -12.57
C SER A 54 -3.31 -0.45 -12.22
N ASP A 55 -3.85 -1.11 -11.20
CA ASP A 55 -5.20 -0.80 -10.75
C ASP A 55 -5.22 0.58 -10.09
N VAL A 56 -6.15 1.41 -10.53
CA VAL A 56 -6.43 2.70 -9.88
C VAL A 56 -6.83 2.42 -8.44
N LEU A 57 -5.86 2.55 -7.54
CA LEU A 57 -6.05 2.27 -6.10
C LEU A 57 -6.87 3.36 -5.45
N VAL A 58 -6.65 4.63 -5.86
CA VAL A 58 -7.38 5.80 -5.38
C VAL A 58 -8.01 6.50 -6.57
N SER A 59 -9.31 6.72 -6.52
CA SER A 59 -10.08 7.43 -7.52
C SER A 59 -10.82 8.59 -6.87
N LEU A 60 -10.60 9.79 -7.39
CA LEU A 60 -11.35 10.99 -7.02
C LEU A 60 -12.50 11.15 -8.03
N THR A 61 -13.72 10.86 -7.60
CA THR A 61 -14.93 11.02 -8.40
C THR A 61 -15.66 12.32 -8.02
N PRO A 62 -16.64 12.82 -8.82
CA PRO A 62 -17.46 13.95 -8.42
C PRO A 62 -18.19 13.71 -7.08
N ASP A 63 -18.60 12.48 -6.81
CA ASP A 63 -19.42 12.10 -5.65
C ASP A 63 -18.60 11.78 -4.39
N GLY A 64 -17.32 11.41 -4.55
CA GLY A 64 -16.51 10.99 -3.40
C GLY A 64 -15.13 10.48 -3.77
N ILE A 65 -14.39 10.07 -2.76
CA ILE A 65 -13.08 9.40 -2.89
C ILE A 65 -13.23 7.90 -2.66
N LEU A 66 -12.74 7.11 -3.60
CA LEU A 66 -12.64 5.66 -3.47
C LEU A 66 -11.17 5.26 -3.33
N ASP A 67 -10.79 4.71 -2.19
CA ASP A 67 -9.54 3.97 -2.01
C ASP A 67 -9.87 2.50 -1.79
N LYS A 68 -9.62 1.66 -2.78
CA LYS A 68 -9.91 0.22 -2.73
C LYS A 68 -9.18 -0.53 -1.61
N ARG A 69 -8.14 0.08 -1.03
CA ARG A 69 -7.42 -0.46 0.13
C ARG A 69 -8.18 -0.23 1.44
N VAL A 70 -9.05 0.80 1.45
CA VAL A 70 -9.79 1.24 2.64
C VAL A 70 -11.24 0.76 2.59
N ALA A 71 -11.95 1.00 1.47
CA ALA A 71 -13.37 0.74 1.35
C ALA A 71 -13.74 0.21 -0.04
N GLU A 72 -14.85 -0.53 -0.12
CA GLU A 72 -15.43 -1.02 -1.37
C GLU A 72 -16.26 0.06 -2.08
N ARG A 73 -16.79 1.02 -1.32
CA ARG A 73 -17.62 2.12 -1.82
C ARG A 73 -16.91 3.46 -1.65
N PRO A 74 -17.17 4.44 -2.53
CA PRO A 74 -16.62 5.78 -2.39
C PRO A 74 -17.10 6.44 -1.09
N ILE A 75 -16.20 7.16 -0.45
CA ILE A 75 -16.47 8.00 0.70
C ILE A 75 -17.05 9.30 0.15
N PRO A 76 -18.34 9.64 0.40
CA PRO A 76 -18.95 10.86 -0.13
C PRO A 76 -18.24 12.11 0.41
N TRP A 77 -18.00 13.10 -0.45
CA TRP A 77 -17.38 14.36 -0.02
C TRP A 77 -18.16 15.07 1.08
N SER A 78 -19.50 15.04 1.00
CA SER A 78 -20.39 15.64 2.00
C SER A 78 -20.34 14.95 3.36
N ALA A 79 -19.89 13.69 3.42
CA ALA A 79 -19.78 12.94 4.67
C ALA A 79 -18.44 13.16 5.40
N VAL A 80 -17.46 13.80 4.73
CA VAL A 80 -16.16 14.11 5.32
C VAL A 80 -16.31 15.30 6.26
N GLN A 81 -16.11 15.06 7.56
CA GLN A 81 -16.24 16.08 8.60
C GLN A 81 -15.06 17.02 8.63
N ASP A 82 -13.84 16.47 8.44
CA ASP A 82 -12.59 17.22 8.44
C ASP A 82 -11.54 16.54 7.58
N VAL A 83 -10.46 17.24 7.24
CA VAL A 83 -9.31 16.71 6.52
C VAL A 83 -8.06 16.94 7.33
N GLY A 84 -7.58 15.90 7.98
CA GLY A 84 -6.38 15.93 8.80
C GLY A 84 -5.18 15.30 8.11
N VAL A 85 -3.98 15.65 8.59
CA VAL A 85 -2.72 14.97 8.23
C VAL A 85 -2.11 14.38 9.48
N TRP A 86 -1.90 13.08 9.47
CA TRP A 86 -1.21 12.39 10.55
C TRP A 86 0.15 11.90 10.05
N THR A 87 1.19 12.11 10.85
CA THR A 87 2.55 11.73 10.49
C THR A 87 3.06 10.69 11.47
N MET A 88 3.45 9.53 10.96
CA MET A 88 4.06 8.46 11.73
C MET A 88 5.31 7.93 11.00
N GLN A 89 6.43 7.85 11.73
CA GLN A 89 7.71 7.35 11.20
C GLN A 89 8.13 8.00 9.86
N GLY A 90 7.87 9.31 9.71
CA GLY A 90 8.20 10.05 8.48
C GLY A 90 7.22 9.84 7.32
N GLN A 91 6.18 9.02 7.49
CA GLN A 91 5.12 8.86 6.50
C GLN A 91 3.92 9.74 6.83
N LYS A 92 3.47 10.52 5.85
CA LYS A 92 2.27 11.34 5.97
C LYS A 92 1.07 10.55 5.47
N VAL A 93 0.00 10.57 6.26
CA VAL A 93 -1.28 9.91 5.96
C VAL A 93 -2.39 10.94 6.07
N ILE A 94 -3.29 10.98 5.10
CA ILE A 94 -4.47 11.84 5.12
C ILE A 94 -5.53 11.12 5.94
N VAL A 95 -6.11 11.79 6.93
CA VAL A 95 -7.14 11.25 7.81
C VAL A 95 -8.46 11.94 7.49
N LEU A 96 -9.46 11.16 7.15
CA LEU A 96 -10.82 11.62 6.83
C LEU A 96 -11.79 11.12 7.90
N PRO A 97 -12.12 11.94 8.91
CA PRO A 97 -13.18 11.61 9.86
C PRO A 97 -14.54 11.59 9.15
N VAL A 98 -15.30 10.53 9.37
CA VAL A 98 -16.68 10.37 8.91
C VAL A 98 -17.54 9.88 10.06
N SER A 99 -18.86 10.04 9.97
CA SER A 99 -19.74 9.52 11.02
C SER A 99 -19.77 7.99 11.03
N PRO A 100 -20.00 7.35 12.19
CA PRO A 100 -20.06 5.89 12.29
C PRO A 100 -21.11 5.25 11.37
N GLU A 101 -22.23 5.95 11.11
CA GLU A 101 -23.30 5.49 10.23
C GLU A 101 -22.82 5.41 8.79
N VAL A 102 -22.08 6.43 8.32
CA VAL A 102 -21.49 6.45 6.97
C VAL A 102 -20.42 5.36 6.89
N GLU A 103 -19.52 5.28 7.89
CA GLU A 103 -18.45 4.28 7.95
C GLU A 103 -19.00 2.85 7.82
N ALA A 104 -20.11 2.54 8.49
CA ALA A 104 -20.76 1.22 8.41
C ALA A 104 -21.28 0.89 7.00
N GLY A 105 -21.70 1.91 6.23
CA GLY A 105 -22.19 1.77 4.86
C GLY A 105 -21.11 1.61 3.79
N LEU A 106 -19.85 1.95 4.07
CA LEU A 106 -18.77 1.99 3.07
C LEU A 106 -18.22 0.61 2.67
N GLY A 107 -18.48 -0.44 3.47
CA GLY A 107 -17.90 -1.76 3.24
C GLY A 107 -16.38 -1.73 3.44
N LEU A 108 -15.92 -1.36 4.64
CA LEU A 108 -14.49 -1.30 4.94
C LEU A 108 -13.80 -2.65 4.73
N THR A 109 -12.60 -2.62 4.16
CA THR A 109 -11.76 -3.80 4.02
C THR A 109 -11.38 -4.37 5.38
N ARG A 110 -11.04 -5.67 5.43
CA ARG A 110 -10.61 -6.32 6.68
C ARG A 110 -9.44 -5.59 7.35
N MET A 111 -8.49 -5.13 6.53
CA MET A 111 -7.32 -4.40 7.00
C MET A 111 -7.73 -3.05 7.62
N ALA A 112 -8.55 -2.27 6.92
CA ALA A 112 -9.02 -0.96 7.40
C ALA A 112 -9.79 -1.12 8.72
N ARG A 113 -10.68 -2.10 8.86
CA ARG A 113 -11.40 -2.39 10.10
C ARG A 113 -10.48 -2.78 11.25
N TRP A 114 -9.49 -3.64 10.98
CA TRP A 114 -8.56 -4.09 12.01
C TRP A 114 -7.65 -2.96 12.51
N THR A 115 -7.16 -2.12 11.60
CA THR A 115 -6.26 -1.00 11.94
C THR A 115 -6.99 0.22 12.50
N ARG A 116 -8.30 0.37 12.24
CA ARG A 116 -9.12 1.54 12.63
C ARG A 116 -8.99 1.89 14.11
N GLY A 117 -9.18 0.90 14.99
CA GLY A 117 -9.10 1.11 16.44
C GLY A 117 -7.69 1.42 16.94
N ALA A 118 -6.67 0.82 16.32
CA ALA A 118 -5.27 1.11 16.63
C ALA A 118 -4.88 2.54 16.18
N ASN A 119 -5.27 2.92 14.96
CA ASN A 119 -5.00 4.24 14.40
C ASN A 119 -5.67 5.35 15.23
N ALA A 120 -6.93 5.15 15.66
CA ALA A 120 -7.64 6.11 16.51
C ALA A 120 -6.91 6.34 17.85
N LYS A 121 -6.40 5.27 18.49
CA LYS A 121 -5.61 5.38 19.73
C LYS A 121 -4.28 6.11 19.53
N LEU A 122 -3.75 6.11 18.31
CA LEU A 122 -2.51 6.80 17.94
C LEU A 122 -2.74 8.22 17.40
N GLY A 123 -3.98 8.73 17.46
CA GLY A 123 -4.33 10.08 17.05
C GLY A 123 -4.81 10.24 15.61
N ALA A 124 -4.98 9.13 14.87
CA ALA A 124 -5.56 9.14 13.52
C ALA A 124 -7.01 8.62 13.57
N ASP A 125 -7.91 9.45 14.11
CA ASP A 125 -9.34 9.12 14.22
C ASP A 125 -10.09 9.45 12.94
N GLY A 126 -10.08 8.55 11.98
CA GLY A 126 -10.69 8.69 10.66
C GLY A 126 -10.24 7.59 9.71
N LEU A 127 -10.75 7.64 8.47
CA LEU A 127 -10.30 6.78 7.39
C LEU A 127 -8.95 7.25 6.87
N CYS A 128 -7.97 6.38 6.87
CA CYS A 128 -6.59 6.71 6.53
C CYS A 128 -6.32 6.49 5.04
N ILE A 129 -6.05 7.55 4.30
CA ILE A 129 -5.70 7.54 2.88
C ILE A 129 -4.20 7.85 2.75
N THR A 130 -3.46 7.03 2.01
CA THR A 130 -2.03 7.26 1.79
C THR A 130 -1.69 7.38 0.31
N ALA A 131 -0.78 8.30 -0.03
CA ALA A 131 -0.22 8.43 -1.36
C ALA A 131 0.84 7.35 -1.68
N ALA A 132 1.19 6.50 -0.70
CA ALA A 132 2.18 5.43 -0.90
C ALA A 132 1.74 4.47 -2.02
N GLY A 133 2.64 4.27 -3.01
CA GLY A 133 2.37 3.45 -4.19
C GLY A 133 1.54 4.13 -5.29
N LEU A 134 1.18 5.39 -5.13
CA LEU A 134 0.52 6.20 -6.16
C LEU A 134 1.54 7.00 -6.98
N LYS A 135 1.16 7.40 -8.19
CA LYS A 135 1.96 8.31 -9.05
C LYS A 135 1.82 9.78 -8.63
N ILE A 136 0.95 10.10 -7.69
CA ILE A 136 0.69 11.45 -7.16
C ILE A 136 1.46 11.65 -5.86
N LYS A 137 1.94 12.87 -5.61
CA LYS A 137 2.57 13.24 -4.34
C LYS A 137 1.50 13.41 -3.25
N HIS A 138 1.91 13.23 -2.00
CA HIS A 138 1.01 13.38 -0.85
C HIS A 138 0.35 14.77 -0.81
N ASP A 139 1.13 15.83 -1.01
CA ASP A 139 0.65 17.20 -0.90
C ASP A 139 -0.33 17.55 -2.04
N ASP A 140 -0.11 17.02 -3.25
CA ASP A 140 -1.02 17.18 -4.39
C ASP A 140 -2.35 16.43 -4.17
N LEU A 141 -2.29 15.21 -3.62
CA LEU A 141 -3.47 14.43 -3.26
C LEU A 141 -4.27 15.13 -2.16
N LEU A 142 -3.59 15.64 -1.14
CA LEU A 142 -4.20 16.38 -0.04
C LEU A 142 -4.92 17.64 -0.55
N ALA A 143 -4.27 18.41 -1.42
CA ALA A 143 -4.86 19.61 -2.01
C ALA A 143 -6.12 19.29 -2.80
N ALA A 144 -6.07 18.24 -3.64
CA ALA A 144 -7.22 17.79 -4.41
C ALA A 144 -8.41 17.34 -3.52
N ILE A 145 -8.13 16.65 -2.40
CA ILE A 145 -9.15 16.23 -1.44
C ILE A 145 -9.79 17.46 -0.78
N ILE A 146 -8.98 18.41 -0.29
CA ILE A 146 -9.46 19.63 0.37
C ILE A 146 -10.35 20.44 -0.59
N GLU A 147 -9.94 20.61 -1.84
CA GLU A 147 -10.72 21.31 -2.86
C GLU A 147 -12.11 20.69 -3.03
N ARG A 148 -12.19 19.36 -3.16
CA ARG A 148 -13.44 18.63 -3.34
C ARG A 148 -14.35 18.69 -2.12
N VAL A 149 -13.78 18.55 -0.92
CA VAL A 149 -14.56 18.65 0.34
C VAL A 149 -15.13 20.06 0.50
N ASN A 150 -14.34 21.10 0.22
CA ASN A 150 -14.82 22.49 0.30
C ASN A 150 -15.89 22.78 -0.76
N ALA A 151 -15.73 22.27 -1.99
CA ALA A 151 -16.75 22.41 -3.02
C ALA A 151 -18.08 21.74 -2.60
N ALA A 152 -18.02 20.54 -1.99
CA ALA A 152 -19.22 19.86 -1.51
C ALA A 152 -19.93 20.60 -0.37
N ARG A 153 -19.16 21.24 0.54
CA ARG A 153 -19.71 22.05 1.65
C ARG A 153 -20.40 23.34 1.17
N ASN A 154 -19.93 23.93 0.08
CA ASN A 154 -20.50 25.17 -0.47
C ASN A 154 -21.79 24.95 -1.25
N VAL A 155 -22.16 23.70 -1.57
CA VAL A 155 -23.37 23.34 -2.31
C VAL A 155 -24.49 22.83 -1.39
N SER A 156 -24.17 22.53 -0.12
CA SER A 156 -25.13 22.08 0.92
C SER A 156 -25.69 23.25 1.68
#